data_aa4147dacf8b7905a092d87cdf313f5c
#
_entry.id   aa4147dacf8b7905a092d87cdf313f5c
#
_cell.length_a   1.000
_cell.length_b   1.000
_cell.length_c   1.000
_cell.angle_alpha   90.00
_cell.angle_beta   90.00
_cell.angle_gamma   90.00
#
_symmetry.space_group_name_H-M   'P 1'
#
loop_
_entity.id
_entity.type
_entity.pdbx_description
1 polymer ?
#
loop_
_entity_poly.entity_id
_entity_poly.type
_entity_poly.pdbx_seq_one_letter_code
_entity_poly.pdbx_strand_id
1 'polypeptide(L)'
;MTFNFKEETINSINADFEIILIQDKKIEKYTQSQELFKLSNYKGEGICIDMQNKILYSELKSLEYEDIRLTFANAYKALKKLEIQSVKTKSVVGKCVVNSFNAMIQGFTFGAYEFDKYKKEKTPSKLENIFISKDEINDKTYNLEEACIGINYGQVFSNACDFAKNIVNEIPQIYTPAKMAEDALSLSQNDCKISCKIYESDFLEQEKMQAFLAVNRASIHPPKLIHLSYKPQNPKMKVVFVGKGLTYDSGGLSLKPADYMLTMKSDKSGGAAAMAIIKGASELNLDIEVHSIIGATENMIGGNAYKPDDVLISREGVSIEVRNTDAEGRLVLADCLSLAQDLKPDLLIDLATLTGACVVGLGEYTSAIMGNNEDLQNDFFKVSKKSGDLATILHFNPHLKELIKSNIADVSNTSSSRYGGAITAGLFLNSFIREEYKDKWLHLDIAGPAYLEKAWGYHSFGASGAGVRMCLSYLLYLSRKQK
;
A
#
# COMPACT_ATOMS: atom_id res chain seq x y z
N MET A 1 7.30 0.55 19.14
CA MET A 1 6.38 -0.41 19.81
C MET A 1 6.96 -1.80 19.68
N THR A 2 7.05 -2.55 20.81
CA THR A 2 7.63 -3.89 20.89
C THR A 2 6.51 -4.89 21.18
N PHE A 3 6.47 -5.97 20.41
CA PHE A 3 5.52 -7.07 20.59
C PHE A 3 6.21 -8.24 21.24
N ASN A 4 5.72 -8.66 22.40
CA ASN A 4 6.29 -9.73 23.21
C ASN A 4 5.27 -10.86 23.34
N PHE A 5 5.49 -11.96 22.60
CA PHE A 5 4.72 -13.17 22.80
C PHE A 5 5.19 -13.88 24.07
N LYS A 6 4.24 -14.27 24.94
CA LYS A 6 4.51 -14.89 26.24
C LYS A 6 3.89 -16.28 26.33
N GLU A 7 4.70 -17.29 26.59
CA GLU A 7 4.23 -18.66 26.84
C GLU A 7 3.58 -18.83 28.23
N GLU A 8 3.44 -17.73 28.97
CA GLU A 8 2.80 -17.64 30.26
C GLU A 8 1.31 -17.36 30.12
N THR A 9 0.53 -17.74 31.16
CA THR A 9 -0.89 -17.37 31.25
C THR A 9 -1.04 -15.86 31.40
N ILE A 10 -2.17 -15.31 30.96
CA ILE A 10 -2.44 -13.86 31.01
C ILE A 10 -2.30 -13.29 32.43
N ASN A 11 -2.68 -14.06 33.44
CA ASN A 11 -2.61 -13.65 34.84
C ASN A 11 -1.18 -13.52 35.39
N SER A 12 -0.22 -14.24 34.81
CA SER A 12 1.19 -14.20 35.21
C SER A 12 1.98 -13.05 34.58
N ILE A 13 1.41 -12.39 33.56
CA ILE A 13 2.05 -11.28 32.87
C ILE A 13 1.75 -9.98 33.62
N ASN A 14 2.81 -9.25 34.00
CA ASN A 14 2.68 -7.93 34.56
C ASN A 14 2.64 -6.86 33.47
N ALA A 15 1.61 -5.99 33.48
CA ALA A 15 1.45 -4.86 32.56
C ALA A 15 0.58 -3.76 33.23
N ASP A 16 0.67 -2.53 32.71
CA ASP A 16 -0.10 -1.41 33.26
C ASP A 16 -1.60 -1.55 33.04
N PHE A 17 -2.01 -2.16 31.90
CA PHE A 17 -3.40 -2.42 31.56
C PHE A 17 -3.57 -3.80 30.92
N GLU A 18 -4.77 -4.35 31.05
CA GLU A 18 -5.19 -5.55 30.32
C GLU A 18 -6.26 -5.18 29.29
N ILE A 19 -6.11 -5.70 28.05
CA ILE A 19 -7.15 -5.63 27.03
C ILE A 19 -7.95 -6.92 27.08
N ILE A 20 -9.24 -6.79 27.43
CA ILE A 20 -10.19 -7.89 27.42
C ILE A 20 -11.12 -7.75 26.21
N LEU A 21 -11.21 -8.81 25.42
CA LEU A 21 -12.05 -8.84 24.22
C LEU A 21 -13.44 -9.39 24.54
N ILE A 22 -14.46 -8.64 24.12
CA ILE A 22 -15.85 -9.00 24.34
C ILE A 22 -16.43 -9.53 23.04
N GLN A 23 -16.88 -10.79 23.05
CA GLN A 23 -17.65 -11.42 21.98
C GLN A 23 -19.11 -11.59 22.41
N ASP A 24 -20.03 -11.52 21.45
CA ASP A 24 -21.47 -11.75 21.66
C ASP A 24 -22.07 -10.92 22.79
N LYS A 25 -21.48 -9.75 23.11
CA LYS A 25 -21.90 -8.86 24.20
C LYS A 25 -21.90 -9.51 25.60
N LYS A 26 -21.14 -10.59 25.80
CA LYS A 26 -21.10 -11.35 27.07
C LYS A 26 -20.25 -10.62 28.11
N ILE A 27 -20.86 -9.65 28.82
CA ILE A 27 -20.20 -8.85 29.86
C ILE A 27 -20.48 -9.33 31.29
N GLU A 28 -21.42 -10.25 31.47
CA GLU A 28 -21.91 -10.68 32.80
C GLU A 28 -20.81 -11.36 33.63
N LYS A 29 -19.86 -12.02 32.97
CA LYS A 29 -18.74 -12.70 33.62
C LYS A 29 -17.69 -11.80 34.25
N TYR A 30 -17.72 -10.49 33.92
CA TYR A 30 -16.76 -9.51 34.44
C TYR A 30 -17.34 -8.76 35.63
N THR A 31 -17.45 -9.49 36.75
CA THR A 31 -18.13 -9.01 37.97
C THR A 31 -17.49 -7.77 38.60
N GLN A 32 -16.13 -7.64 38.44
CA GLN A 32 -15.36 -6.51 38.96
C GLN A 32 -15.72 -5.16 38.31
N SER A 33 -16.30 -5.15 37.09
CA SER A 33 -16.61 -3.93 36.34
C SER A 33 -18.13 -3.71 36.14
N GLN A 34 -19.00 -4.49 36.77
CA GLN A 34 -20.46 -4.41 36.57
C GLN A 34 -21.04 -3.07 36.92
N GLU A 35 -20.54 -2.42 37.98
CA GLU A 35 -20.96 -1.08 38.36
C GLU A 35 -20.61 -0.05 37.28
N LEU A 36 -19.39 -0.09 36.76
CA LEU A 36 -18.95 0.75 35.66
C LEU A 36 -19.82 0.51 34.41
N PHE A 37 -20.11 -0.74 34.06
CA PHE A 37 -20.96 -1.05 32.91
C PHE A 37 -22.36 -0.48 33.02
N LYS A 38 -22.95 -0.50 34.25
CA LYS A 38 -24.24 0.14 34.51
C LYS A 38 -24.15 1.65 34.38
N LEU A 39 -23.16 2.29 35.01
CA LEU A 39 -23.00 3.76 35.01
C LEU A 39 -22.70 4.28 33.57
N SER A 40 -21.91 3.58 32.78
CA SER A 40 -21.57 3.96 31.42
C SER A 40 -22.56 3.46 30.36
N ASN A 41 -23.60 2.73 30.77
CA ASN A 41 -24.54 2.03 29.88
C ASN A 41 -23.81 1.13 28.85
N TYR A 42 -22.64 0.57 29.21
CA TYR A 42 -21.90 -0.32 28.37
C TYR A 42 -22.56 -1.68 28.24
N LYS A 43 -22.77 -2.14 26.99
CA LYS A 43 -23.47 -3.39 26.70
C LYS A 43 -22.60 -4.38 25.91
N GLY A 44 -21.27 -4.21 25.99
CA GLY A 44 -20.32 -5.07 25.27
C GLY A 44 -20.05 -4.63 23.84
N GLU A 45 -20.48 -3.44 23.43
CA GLU A 45 -20.21 -2.87 22.11
C GLU A 45 -19.18 -1.73 22.22
N GLY A 46 -18.28 -1.64 21.23
CA GLY A 46 -17.24 -0.62 21.22
C GLY A 46 -16.21 -0.81 22.33
N ILE A 47 -15.88 0.26 23.03
CA ILE A 47 -14.82 0.30 24.06
C ILE A 47 -15.35 0.83 25.39
N CYS A 48 -14.93 0.18 26.48
CA CYS A 48 -15.10 0.67 27.84
C CYS A 48 -13.79 0.58 28.60
N ILE A 49 -13.36 1.65 29.29
CA ILE A 49 -12.12 1.68 30.06
C ILE A 49 -12.46 1.70 31.58
N ASP A 50 -11.98 0.69 32.27
CA ASP A 50 -12.03 0.58 33.73
C ASP A 50 -10.67 1.03 34.28
N MET A 51 -10.62 2.30 34.69
CA MET A 51 -9.40 2.90 35.25
C MET A 51 -9.03 2.30 36.60
N GLN A 52 -10.03 1.89 37.41
CA GLN A 52 -9.82 1.33 38.74
C GLN A 52 -9.17 -0.04 38.66
N ASN A 53 -9.67 -0.90 37.77
CA ASN A 53 -9.16 -2.27 37.58
C ASN A 53 -8.07 -2.34 36.51
N LYS A 54 -7.74 -1.21 35.85
CA LYS A 54 -6.75 -1.13 34.75
C LYS A 54 -7.08 -2.08 33.60
N ILE A 55 -8.34 -2.08 33.17
CA ILE A 55 -8.86 -2.95 32.11
C ILE A 55 -9.46 -2.08 31.00
N LEU A 56 -9.15 -2.42 29.76
CA LEU A 56 -9.87 -1.96 28.59
C LEU A 56 -10.70 -3.12 28.03
N TYR A 57 -12.00 -2.95 27.98
CA TYR A 57 -12.91 -3.86 27.27
C TYR A 57 -13.09 -3.39 25.84
N SER A 58 -12.86 -4.26 24.87
CA SER A 58 -13.00 -3.97 23.45
C SER A 58 -13.87 -5.01 22.77
N GLU A 59 -14.86 -4.57 22.00
CA GLU A 59 -15.69 -5.45 21.19
C GLU A 59 -14.84 -6.15 20.14
N LEU A 60 -15.00 -7.47 20.01
CA LEU A 60 -14.52 -8.29 18.89
C LEU A 60 -15.72 -8.88 18.16
N LYS A 61 -16.09 -8.29 17.02
CA LYS A 61 -17.30 -8.66 16.29
C LYS A 61 -17.25 -10.08 15.73
N SER A 62 -16.11 -10.46 15.19
CA SER A 62 -15.88 -11.81 14.65
C SER A 62 -14.40 -12.17 14.67
N LEU A 63 -14.08 -13.43 14.30
CA LEU A 63 -12.70 -13.90 14.15
C LEU A 63 -12.15 -13.69 12.71
N GLU A 64 -12.84 -12.90 11.88
CA GLU A 64 -12.31 -12.49 10.58
C GLU A 64 -11.15 -11.50 10.78
N TYR A 65 -10.14 -11.57 9.93
CA TYR A 65 -8.90 -10.81 10.12
C TYR A 65 -9.11 -9.29 10.16
N GLU A 66 -10.11 -8.78 9.46
CA GLU A 66 -10.41 -7.36 9.45
C GLU A 66 -11.01 -6.90 10.80
N ASP A 67 -11.89 -7.70 11.39
CA ASP A 67 -12.45 -7.40 12.73
C ASP A 67 -11.35 -7.47 13.79
N ILE A 68 -10.41 -8.41 13.68
CA ILE A 68 -9.24 -8.48 14.57
C ILE A 68 -8.40 -7.20 14.45
N ARG A 69 -8.08 -6.73 13.21
CA ARG A 69 -7.34 -5.48 13.00
C ARG A 69 -8.06 -4.28 13.64
N LEU A 70 -9.34 -4.13 13.36
CA LEU A 70 -10.16 -3.04 13.88
C LEU A 70 -10.19 -3.02 15.40
N THR A 71 -10.39 -4.18 16.02
CA THR A 71 -10.46 -4.32 17.48
C THR A 71 -9.17 -3.83 18.14
N PHE A 72 -8.02 -4.29 17.70
CA PHE A 72 -6.74 -3.89 18.29
C PHE A 72 -6.32 -2.46 17.94
N ALA A 73 -6.71 -1.96 16.77
CA ALA A 73 -6.50 -0.55 16.44
C ALA A 73 -7.33 0.38 17.32
N ASN A 74 -8.59 0.05 17.55
CA ASN A 74 -9.46 0.82 18.42
C ASN A 74 -8.99 0.76 19.88
N ALA A 75 -8.56 -0.41 20.35
CA ALA A 75 -7.97 -0.57 21.68
C ALA A 75 -6.73 0.33 21.84
N TYR A 76 -5.81 0.32 20.88
CA TYR A 76 -4.65 1.21 20.92
C TYR A 76 -5.03 2.68 20.92
N LYS A 77 -5.92 3.11 20.00
CA LYS A 77 -6.39 4.50 19.91
C LYS A 77 -7.01 5.00 21.22
N ALA A 78 -7.67 4.12 21.97
CA ALA A 78 -8.23 4.45 23.27
C ALA A 78 -7.15 4.58 24.37
N LEU A 79 -6.18 3.67 24.37
CA LEU A 79 -5.12 3.60 25.39
C LEU A 79 -4.00 4.63 25.18
N LYS A 80 -3.73 5.05 23.94
CA LYS A 80 -2.59 5.95 23.63
C LYS A 80 -2.63 7.29 24.35
N LYS A 81 -3.80 7.70 24.84
CA LYS A 81 -4.01 8.94 25.60
C LYS A 81 -3.72 8.78 27.09
N LEU A 82 -3.51 7.55 27.56
CA LEU A 82 -3.20 7.26 28.94
C LEU A 82 -1.68 7.25 29.14
N GLU A 83 -1.25 7.60 30.34
CA GLU A 83 0.15 7.61 30.77
C GLU A 83 0.62 6.20 31.15
N ILE A 84 0.50 5.23 30.21
CA ILE A 84 0.85 3.82 30.40
C ILE A 84 1.97 3.40 29.43
N GLN A 85 2.80 2.46 29.81
CA GLN A 85 3.92 1.96 29.02
C GLN A 85 3.69 0.56 28.47
N SER A 86 2.76 -0.19 29.06
CA SER A 86 2.56 -1.60 28.70
C SER A 86 1.10 -2.02 28.77
N VAL A 87 0.74 -2.96 27.88
CA VAL A 87 -0.54 -3.67 27.92
C VAL A 87 -0.34 -5.15 27.70
N LYS A 88 -1.26 -5.95 28.25
CA LYS A 88 -1.36 -7.38 27.99
C LYS A 88 -2.69 -7.75 27.38
N THR A 89 -2.73 -8.80 26.57
CA THR A 89 -3.96 -9.34 25.98
C THR A 89 -3.83 -10.85 25.77
N LYS A 90 -4.94 -11.56 25.75
CA LYS A 90 -5.02 -12.90 25.24
C LYS A 90 -4.84 -12.91 23.73
N SER A 91 -4.38 -14.02 23.17
CA SER A 91 -4.33 -14.23 21.73
C SER A 91 -5.72 -14.44 21.14
N VAL A 92 -5.83 -14.13 19.84
CA VAL A 92 -7.03 -14.35 19.03
C VAL A 92 -6.68 -15.24 17.85
N VAL A 93 -7.38 -16.35 17.70
CA VAL A 93 -7.12 -17.31 16.63
C VAL A 93 -8.40 -17.58 15.82
N GLY A 94 -8.41 -17.09 14.58
CA GLY A 94 -9.44 -17.37 13.58
C GLY A 94 -9.14 -18.63 12.76
N LYS A 95 -9.29 -18.53 11.44
CA LYS A 95 -9.09 -19.65 10.49
C LYS A 95 -7.62 -20.08 10.35
N CYS A 96 -6.68 -19.17 10.52
CA CYS A 96 -5.24 -19.42 10.38
C CYS A 96 -4.49 -18.65 11.46
N VAL A 97 -3.65 -19.32 12.21
CA VAL A 97 -2.87 -18.75 13.33
C VAL A 97 -1.99 -17.60 12.81
N VAL A 98 -1.18 -17.86 11.79
CA VAL A 98 -0.27 -16.85 11.21
C VAL A 98 -1.00 -15.57 10.81
N ASN A 99 -2.13 -15.69 10.11
CA ASN A 99 -2.89 -14.52 9.65
C ASN A 99 -3.59 -13.78 10.80
N SER A 100 -4.01 -14.50 11.85
CA SER A 100 -4.64 -13.91 13.02
C SER A 100 -3.66 -13.05 13.80
N PHE A 101 -2.47 -13.57 14.10
CA PHE A 101 -1.42 -12.80 14.76
C PHE A 101 -0.92 -11.65 13.90
N ASN A 102 -0.76 -11.85 12.59
CA ASN A 102 -0.46 -10.77 11.66
C ASN A 102 -1.52 -9.65 11.75
N ALA A 103 -2.80 -9.99 11.80
CA ALA A 103 -3.89 -9.03 11.93
C ALA A 103 -3.87 -8.28 13.28
N MET A 104 -3.59 -8.97 14.40
CA MET A 104 -3.41 -8.35 15.72
C MET A 104 -2.31 -7.28 15.70
N ILE A 105 -1.14 -7.63 15.19
CA ILE A 105 0.01 -6.73 15.13
C ILE A 105 -0.27 -5.51 14.24
N GLN A 106 -0.83 -5.74 13.05
CA GLN A 106 -1.25 -4.65 12.17
C GLN A 106 -2.27 -3.73 12.83
N GLY A 107 -3.23 -4.29 13.58
CA GLY A 107 -4.21 -3.51 14.31
C GLY A 107 -3.54 -2.51 15.25
N PHE A 108 -2.69 -2.96 16.14
CA PHE A 108 -1.94 -2.11 17.06
C PHE A 108 -1.11 -1.04 16.32
N THR A 109 -0.35 -1.45 15.30
CA THR A 109 0.57 -0.56 14.59
C THR A 109 -0.17 0.51 13.80
N PHE A 110 -1.24 0.14 13.08
CA PHE A 110 -2.03 1.10 12.32
C PHE A 110 -2.84 2.04 13.21
N GLY A 111 -3.30 1.54 14.37
CA GLY A 111 -3.90 2.39 15.41
C GLY A 111 -2.93 3.43 15.98
N ALA A 112 -1.64 3.11 15.96
CA ALA A 112 -0.57 3.96 16.47
C ALA A 112 -0.07 5.00 15.46
N TYR A 113 -0.19 4.72 14.16
CA TYR A 113 0.39 5.57 13.14
C TYR A 113 -0.24 6.96 13.09
N GLU A 114 0.60 7.99 13.16
CA GLU A 114 0.25 9.40 12.96
C GLU A 114 1.36 10.09 12.19
N PHE A 115 1.00 10.97 11.26
CA PHE A 115 1.93 11.87 10.60
C PHE A 115 1.77 13.28 11.19
N ASP A 116 2.54 13.57 12.22
CA ASP A 116 2.48 14.84 12.97
C ASP A 116 3.78 15.66 12.85
N LYS A 117 4.62 15.34 11.87
CA LYS A 117 5.96 15.91 11.66
C LYS A 117 5.98 17.43 11.73
N TYR A 118 4.94 18.07 11.20
CA TYR A 118 4.83 19.54 11.09
C TYR A 118 4.00 20.20 12.18
N LYS A 119 3.46 19.40 13.13
CA LYS A 119 2.72 19.97 14.25
C LYS A 119 3.68 20.51 15.32
N LYS A 120 3.37 21.70 15.86
CA LYS A 120 4.12 22.29 16.97
C LYS A 120 3.95 21.48 18.26
N GLU A 121 2.74 21.08 18.55
CA GLU A 121 2.41 20.28 19.72
C GLU A 121 2.24 18.81 19.30
N LYS A 122 2.97 17.95 19.97
CA LYS A 122 2.93 16.49 19.78
C LYS A 122 2.62 15.84 21.11
N THR A 123 1.74 14.88 21.07
CA THR A 123 1.44 14.04 22.24
C THR A 123 1.79 12.59 21.91
N PRO A 124 3.09 12.23 21.98
CA PRO A 124 3.50 10.87 21.71
C PRO A 124 2.89 9.92 22.72
N SER A 125 2.44 8.77 22.26
CA SER A 125 2.00 7.71 23.17
C SER A 125 3.22 7.16 23.93
N LYS A 126 3.04 6.90 25.22
CA LYS A 126 4.05 6.21 26.05
C LYS A 126 3.90 4.68 25.98
N LEU A 127 2.83 4.19 25.35
CA LEU A 127 2.57 2.76 25.19
C LEU A 127 3.57 2.13 24.17
N GLU A 128 4.56 1.43 24.71
CA GLU A 128 5.65 0.83 23.93
C GLU A 128 5.62 -0.69 23.93
N ASN A 129 5.11 -1.33 24.98
CA ASN A 129 5.18 -2.78 25.15
C ASN A 129 3.80 -3.43 25.06
N ILE A 130 3.65 -4.34 24.14
CA ILE A 130 2.44 -5.15 23.96
C ILE A 130 2.80 -6.61 24.29
N PHE A 131 2.20 -7.15 25.34
CA PHE A 131 2.34 -8.54 25.73
C PHE A 131 1.14 -9.35 25.24
N ILE A 132 1.39 -10.39 24.44
CA ILE A 132 0.38 -11.32 23.95
C ILE A 132 0.61 -12.65 24.63
N SER A 133 -0.34 -13.07 25.47
CA SER A 133 -0.31 -14.36 26.15
C SER A 133 -0.60 -15.51 25.21
N LYS A 134 -0.06 -16.70 25.51
CA LYS A 134 -0.45 -17.94 24.83
C LYS A 134 -1.91 -18.32 25.06
N ASP A 135 -2.54 -17.80 26.13
CA ASP A 135 -3.96 -18.03 26.37
C ASP A 135 -4.78 -17.44 25.24
N GLU A 136 -5.62 -18.24 24.63
CA GLU A 136 -6.53 -17.83 23.56
C GLU A 136 -7.90 -17.51 24.14
N ILE A 137 -8.62 -16.55 23.53
CA ILE A 137 -9.88 -16.02 24.05
C ILE A 137 -11.02 -17.05 24.19
N ASN A 138 -10.98 -18.13 23.41
CA ASN A 138 -11.92 -19.24 23.43
C ASN A 138 -11.27 -20.56 23.88
N ASP A 139 -10.13 -20.47 24.58
CA ASP A 139 -9.36 -21.58 25.13
C ASP A 139 -8.90 -22.63 24.08
N LYS A 140 -8.74 -22.21 22.82
CA LYS A 140 -8.21 -23.06 21.73
C LYS A 140 -6.72 -23.26 21.89
N THR A 141 -6.27 -24.47 21.60
CA THR A 141 -4.85 -24.75 21.40
C THR A 141 -4.42 -24.42 19.98
N TYR A 142 -3.21 -23.92 19.82
CA TYR A 142 -2.64 -23.58 18.53
C TYR A 142 -1.11 -23.74 18.52
N ASN A 143 -0.52 -23.74 17.34
CA ASN A 143 0.93 -23.83 17.17
C ASN A 143 1.60 -22.49 17.54
N LEU A 144 2.49 -22.50 18.55
CA LEU A 144 3.19 -21.29 19.02
C LEU A 144 4.21 -20.78 18.01
N GLU A 145 4.84 -21.65 17.23
CA GLU A 145 5.76 -21.25 16.15
C GLU A 145 5.01 -20.47 15.07
N GLU A 146 3.80 -20.91 14.67
CA GLU A 146 2.96 -20.17 13.74
C GLU A 146 2.56 -18.80 14.28
N ALA A 147 2.36 -18.67 15.61
CA ALA A 147 2.09 -17.38 16.23
C ALA A 147 3.28 -16.43 16.08
N CYS A 148 4.51 -16.91 16.35
CA CYS A 148 5.73 -16.12 16.16
C CYS A 148 5.92 -15.69 14.70
N ILE A 149 5.67 -16.60 13.75
CA ILE A 149 5.68 -16.26 12.30
C ILE A 149 4.65 -15.17 12.01
N GLY A 150 3.44 -15.28 12.56
CA GLY A 150 2.38 -14.28 12.37
C GLY A 150 2.74 -12.89 12.92
N ILE A 151 3.37 -12.85 14.10
CA ILE A 151 3.88 -11.62 14.70
C ILE A 151 4.94 -10.98 13.80
N ASN A 152 5.92 -11.75 13.34
CA ASN A 152 6.97 -11.26 12.44
C ASN A 152 6.36 -10.69 11.15
N TYR A 153 5.42 -11.39 10.52
CA TYR A 153 4.73 -10.89 9.33
C TYR A 153 3.98 -9.59 9.60
N GLY A 154 3.29 -9.52 10.74
CA GLY A 154 2.59 -8.31 11.15
C GLY A 154 3.51 -7.10 11.31
N GLN A 155 4.68 -7.29 11.93
CA GLN A 155 5.69 -6.25 12.10
C GLN A 155 6.27 -5.80 10.76
N VAL A 156 6.69 -6.74 9.89
CA VAL A 156 7.27 -6.41 8.58
C VAL A 156 6.26 -5.69 7.69
N PHE A 157 5.01 -6.16 7.63
CA PHE A 157 3.96 -5.52 6.84
C PHE A 157 3.66 -4.11 7.33
N SER A 158 3.58 -3.95 8.65
CA SER A 158 3.33 -2.65 9.26
C SER A 158 4.46 -1.67 9.00
N ASN A 159 5.71 -2.10 9.19
CA ASN A 159 6.90 -1.28 8.92
C ASN A 159 6.99 -0.86 7.45
N ALA A 160 6.69 -1.78 6.52
CA ALA A 160 6.64 -1.48 5.10
C ALA A 160 5.53 -0.46 4.76
N CYS A 161 4.32 -0.63 5.33
CA CYS A 161 3.23 0.33 5.16
C CYS A 161 3.59 1.71 5.73
N ASP A 162 4.17 1.77 6.93
CA ASP A 162 4.52 3.03 7.56
C ASP A 162 5.64 3.76 6.80
N PHE A 163 6.60 3.01 6.22
CA PHE A 163 7.59 3.56 5.31
C PHE A 163 6.91 4.21 4.08
N ALA A 164 5.98 3.51 3.41
CA ALA A 164 5.24 4.07 2.28
C ALA A 164 4.39 5.28 2.68
N LYS A 165 3.71 5.22 3.84
CA LYS A 165 2.90 6.33 4.36
C LYS A 165 3.74 7.57 4.63
N ASN A 166 4.93 7.42 5.21
CA ASN A 166 5.82 8.54 5.49
C ASN A 166 6.27 9.24 4.21
N ILE A 167 6.59 8.47 3.15
CA ILE A 167 6.92 8.99 1.82
C ILE A 167 5.74 9.80 1.25
N VAL A 168 4.56 9.22 1.25
CA VAL A 168 3.38 9.83 0.60
C VAL A 168 2.89 11.06 1.36
N ASN A 169 2.92 11.03 2.70
CA ASN A 169 2.50 12.15 3.54
C ASN A 169 3.45 13.33 3.50
N GLU A 170 4.72 13.12 3.11
CA GLU A 170 5.70 14.20 3.05
C GLU A 170 5.26 15.30 2.07
N ILE A 171 5.56 16.57 2.43
CA ILE A 171 5.14 17.73 1.63
C ILE A 171 5.90 17.81 0.31
N PRO A 172 5.28 18.32 -0.78
CA PRO A 172 5.89 18.34 -2.12
C PRO A 172 7.19 19.13 -2.18
N GLN A 173 7.29 20.21 -1.41
CA GLN A 173 8.49 21.05 -1.34
C GLN A 173 9.72 20.25 -0.92
N ILE A 174 9.56 19.22 -0.09
CA ILE A 174 10.65 18.37 0.41
C ILE A 174 10.77 17.10 -0.42
N TYR A 175 9.63 16.49 -0.76
CA TYR A 175 9.63 15.19 -1.43
C TYR A 175 9.60 15.30 -2.95
N THR A 176 10.75 15.65 -3.50
CA THR A 176 11.04 15.75 -4.94
C THR A 176 11.50 14.41 -5.53
N PRO A 177 11.66 14.27 -6.86
CA PRO A 177 12.25 13.07 -7.46
C PRO A 177 13.63 12.72 -6.90
N ALA A 178 14.47 13.73 -6.62
CA ALA A 178 15.77 13.53 -5.98
C ALA A 178 15.65 12.92 -4.58
N LYS A 179 14.68 13.41 -3.78
CA LYS A 179 14.43 12.85 -2.43
C LYS A 179 13.95 11.42 -2.47
N MET A 180 13.10 11.06 -3.44
CA MET A 180 12.67 9.67 -3.64
C MET A 180 13.87 8.77 -3.99
N ALA A 181 14.80 9.25 -4.81
CA ALA A 181 16.03 8.54 -5.14
C ALA A 181 16.96 8.38 -3.93
N GLU A 182 17.09 9.41 -3.09
CA GLU A 182 17.86 9.33 -1.83
C GLU A 182 17.28 8.27 -0.88
N ASP A 183 15.97 8.24 -0.69
CA ASP A 183 15.32 7.26 0.18
C ASP A 183 15.47 5.84 -0.37
N ALA A 184 15.44 5.66 -1.69
CA ALA A 184 15.73 4.38 -2.32
C ALA A 184 17.19 3.93 -2.12
N LEU A 185 18.16 4.84 -2.27
CA LEU A 185 19.56 4.56 -1.97
C LEU A 185 19.76 4.18 -0.50
N SER A 186 19.07 4.87 0.41
CA SER A 186 19.11 4.57 1.84
C SER A 186 18.65 3.15 2.16
N LEU A 187 17.68 2.61 1.45
CA LEU A 187 17.27 1.20 1.61
C LEU A 187 18.43 0.24 1.33
N SER A 188 19.19 0.47 0.25
CA SER A 188 20.33 -0.38 -0.10
C SER A 188 21.54 -0.20 0.81
N GLN A 189 21.69 0.95 1.44
CA GLN A 189 22.74 1.21 2.43
C GLN A 189 22.44 0.53 3.77
N ASN A 190 21.16 0.45 4.14
CA ASN A 190 20.71 -0.13 5.41
C ASN A 190 20.48 -1.64 5.33
N ASP A 191 20.33 -2.22 4.14
CA ASP A 191 20.16 -3.65 3.91
C ASP A 191 21.00 -4.12 2.72
N CYS A 192 22.08 -4.83 3.00
CA CYS A 192 23.02 -5.33 1.98
C CYS A 192 22.41 -6.35 0.99
N LYS A 193 21.22 -6.86 1.25
CA LYS A 193 20.46 -7.73 0.32
C LYS A 193 19.72 -6.93 -0.75
N ILE A 194 19.62 -5.60 -0.58
CA ILE A 194 18.96 -4.70 -1.52
C ILE A 194 20.02 -3.96 -2.33
N SER A 195 19.88 -3.96 -3.65
CA SER A 195 20.67 -3.12 -4.55
C SER A 195 19.81 -2.00 -5.11
N CYS A 196 20.42 -0.82 -5.29
CA CYS A 196 19.76 0.35 -5.85
C CYS A 196 20.60 0.95 -6.95
N LYS A 197 19.97 1.26 -8.11
CA LYS A 197 20.56 2.04 -9.19
C LYS A 197 19.64 3.23 -9.49
N ILE A 198 20.22 4.39 -9.60
CA ILE A 198 19.53 5.62 -9.98
C ILE A 198 20.02 6.02 -11.36
N TYR A 199 19.10 6.25 -12.28
CA TYR A 199 19.38 6.70 -13.63
C TYR A 199 18.84 8.12 -13.81
N GLU A 200 19.65 8.94 -14.47
CA GLU A 200 19.43 10.35 -14.75
C GLU A 200 18.82 10.56 -16.15
N SER A 201 18.57 11.81 -16.53
CA SER A 201 17.99 12.18 -17.83
C SER A 201 18.75 11.60 -19.02
N ASP A 202 20.09 11.59 -19.00
CA ASP A 202 20.92 11.08 -20.10
C ASP A 202 20.62 9.59 -20.39
N PHE A 203 20.40 8.79 -19.35
CA PHE A 203 20.00 7.40 -19.51
C PHE A 203 18.60 7.29 -20.14
N LEU A 204 17.65 8.12 -19.68
CA LEU A 204 16.28 8.13 -20.22
C LEU A 204 16.29 8.50 -21.72
N GLU A 205 17.16 9.44 -22.12
CA GLU A 205 17.33 9.82 -23.50
C GLU A 205 17.95 8.67 -24.33
N GLN A 206 19.01 8.03 -23.83
CA GLN A 206 19.64 6.86 -24.49
C GLN A 206 18.65 5.71 -24.67
N GLU A 207 17.84 5.43 -23.66
CA GLU A 207 16.80 4.40 -23.68
C GLU A 207 15.52 4.84 -24.42
N LYS A 208 15.50 6.06 -24.99
CA LYS A 208 14.36 6.62 -25.74
C LYS A 208 13.05 6.67 -24.93
N MET A 209 13.15 6.93 -23.64
CA MET A 209 11.98 7.05 -22.74
C MET A 209 11.33 8.44 -22.89
N GLN A 210 10.89 8.75 -24.13
CA GLN A 210 10.44 10.11 -24.47
C GLN A 210 9.10 10.47 -23.85
N ALA A 211 8.23 9.49 -23.60
CA ALA A 211 6.97 9.74 -22.91
C ALA A 211 7.20 10.15 -21.46
N PHE A 212 8.14 9.51 -20.77
CA PHE A 212 8.55 9.90 -19.42
C PHE A 212 9.21 11.30 -19.40
N LEU A 213 10.18 11.54 -20.28
CA LEU A 213 10.88 12.83 -20.38
C LEU A 213 9.92 13.98 -20.69
N ALA A 214 8.91 13.77 -21.53
CA ALA A 214 7.91 14.79 -21.86
C ALA A 214 7.14 15.28 -20.63
N VAL A 215 6.75 14.38 -19.73
CA VAL A 215 6.06 14.73 -18.47
C VAL A 215 6.92 15.64 -17.60
N ASN A 216 8.23 15.40 -17.53
CA ASN A 216 9.15 16.18 -16.70
C ASN A 216 9.48 17.57 -17.24
N ARG A 217 9.31 17.85 -18.54
CA ARG A 217 9.87 19.01 -19.25
C ARG A 217 9.62 20.36 -18.58
N ALA A 218 8.54 20.52 -17.84
CA ALA A 218 8.22 21.78 -17.16
C ALA A 218 8.67 21.84 -15.70
N SER A 219 9.12 20.72 -15.12
CA SER A 219 9.64 20.69 -13.75
C SER A 219 11.04 21.26 -13.68
N ILE A 220 11.33 21.98 -12.59
CA ILE A 220 12.71 22.38 -12.23
C ILE A 220 13.51 21.23 -11.62
N HIS A 221 12.84 20.17 -11.21
CA HIS A 221 13.46 18.98 -10.62
C HIS A 221 13.67 17.91 -11.71
N PRO A 222 14.93 17.50 -11.98
CA PRO A 222 15.20 16.46 -12.97
C PRO A 222 14.50 15.13 -12.62
N PRO A 223 14.10 14.36 -13.65
CA PRO A 223 13.49 13.06 -13.43
C PRO A 223 14.51 12.07 -12.88
N LYS A 224 14.05 11.07 -12.16
CA LYS A 224 14.84 9.95 -11.67
C LYS A 224 14.16 8.65 -12.03
N LEU A 225 14.88 7.75 -12.68
CA LEU A 225 14.44 6.37 -12.82
C LEU A 225 15.17 5.54 -11.75
N ILE A 226 14.40 4.97 -10.84
CA ILE A 226 14.90 4.25 -9.69
C ILE A 226 14.71 2.76 -9.93
N HIS A 227 15.78 1.97 -9.84
CA HIS A 227 15.74 0.53 -9.93
C HIS A 227 16.27 -0.08 -8.63
N LEU A 228 15.37 -0.63 -7.84
CA LEU A 228 15.67 -1.42 -6.65
C LEU A 228 15.57 -2.91 -6.98
N SER A 229 16.42 -3.72 -6.35
CA SER A 229 16.31 -5.17 -6.46
C SER A 229 16.69 -5.87 -5.15
N TYR A 230 15.94 -6.89 -4.81
CA TYR A 230 16.23 -7.89 -3.80
C TYR A 230 16.42 -9.23 -4.49
N LYS A 231 17.55 -9.88 -4.27
CA LYS A 231 17.88 -11.15 -4.90
C LYS A 231 18.35 -12.17 -3.87
N PRO A 232 17.54 -13.17 -3.52
CA PRO A 232 17.96 -14.28 -2.67
C PRO A 232 18.96 -15.18 -3.40
N GLN A 233 19.63 -16.04 -2.64
CA GLN A 233 20.68 -16.92 -3.20
C GLN A 233 20.15 -17.88 -4.30
N ASN A 234 18.95 -18.43 -4.10
CA ASN A 234 18.30 -19.36 -5.03
C ASN A 234 16.86 -18.93 -5.29
N PRO A 235 16.64 -17.91 -6.14
CA PRO A 235 15.30 -17.42 -6.40
C PRO A 235 14.47 -18.43 -7.20
N LYS A 236 13.25 -18.69 -6.80
CA LYS A 236 12.31 -19.56 -7.51
C LYS A 236 11.66 -18.92 -8.72
N MET A 237 11.49 -17.60 -8.63
CA MET A 237 10.90 -16.80 -9.69
C MET A 237 11.36 -15.35 -9.56
N LYS A 238 11.11 -14.57 -10.60
CA LYS A 238 11.37 -13.13 -10.64
C LYS A 238 10.05 -12.36 -10.76
N VAL A 239 9.81 -11.46 -9.82
CA VAL A 239 8.67 -10.55 -9.86
C VAL A 239 9.18 -9.12 -10.00
N VAL A 240 8.63 -8.38 -10.96
CA VAL A 240 8.97 -6.97 -11.17
C VAL A 240 7.75 -6.11 -10.87
N PHE A 241 7.94 -5.13 -9.98
CA PHE A 241 6.97 -4.09 -9.69
C PHE A 241 7.34 -2.81 -10.44
N VAL A 242 6.35 -2.13 -11.00
CA VAL A 242 6.52 -0.80 -11.59
C VAL A 242 5.66 0.19 -10.80
N GLY A 243 6.26 1.25 -10.28
CA GLY A 243 5.57 2.23 -9.45
C GLY A 243 5.44 3.59 -10.10
N LYS A 244 4.22 4.15 -10.18
CA LYS A 244 4.02 5.56 -10.50
C LYS A 244 4.62 6.41 -9.40
N GLY A 245 5.62 7.23 -9.73
CA GLY A 245 6.40 8.04 -8.79
C GLY A 245 6.23 9.54 -9.00
N LEU A 246 5.04 10.02 -9.38
CA LEU A 246 4.76 11.46 -9.53
C LEU A 246 4.82 12.13 -8.15
N THR A 247 5.92 12.84 -7.87
CA THR A 247 6.09 13.49 -6.56
C THR A 247 5.14 14.67 -6.39
N TYR A 248 4.72 15.28 -7.49
CA TYR A 248 3.61 16.20 -7.55
C TYR A 248 2.98 16.22 -8.95
N ASP A 249 1.65 16.34 -9.01
CA ASP A 249 0.90 16.44 -10.26
C ASP A 249 -0.02 17.66 -10.25
N SER A 250 0.31 18.66 -11.08
CA SER A 250 -0.54 19.83 -11.29
C SER A 250 -1.55 19.64 -12.42
N GLY A 251 -1.45 18.54 -13.19
CA GLY A 251 -2.15 18.34 -14.45
C GLY A 251 -1.41 18.89 -15.67
N GLY A 252 -0.31 19.62 -15.48
CA GLY A 252 0.39 20.31 -16.55
C GLY A 252 -0.48 21.41 -17.19
N LEU A 253 -0.47 21.54 -18.52
CA LEU A 253 -1.30 22.53 -19.23
C LEU A 253 -2.81 22.19 -19.16
N SER A 254 -3.18 20.93 -18.96
CA SER A 254 -4.55 20.53 -18.59
C SER A 254 -4.72 20.66 -17.07
N LEU A 255 -4.55 21.89 -16.58
CA LEU A 255 -4.45 22.25 -15.17
C LEU A 255 -5.63 21.73 -14.35
N LYS A 256 -5.32 21.04 -13.24
CA LYS A 256 -6.34 20.60 -12.29
C LYS A 256 -7.05 21.79 -11.64
N PRO A 257 -8.38 21.75 -11.47
CA PRO A 257 -9.07 22.64 -10.55
C PRO A 257 -8.47 22.59 -9.14
N ALA A 258 -8.50 23.71 -8.40
CA ALA A 258 -7.84 23.84 -7.10
C ALA A 258 -8.18 22.69 -6.11
N ASP A 259 -9.45 22.30 -6.02
CA ASP A 259 -9.91 21.25 -5.13
C ASP A 259 -9.37 19.87 -5.51
N TYR A 260 -9.12 19.63 -6.81
CA TYR A 260 -8.54 18.37 -7.29
C TYR A 260 -7.00 18.38 -7.28
N MET A 261 -6.38 19.54 -7.11
CA MET A 261 -4.92 19.67 -6.97
C MET A 261 -4.47 19.43 -5.53
N LEU A 262 -5.36 19.65 -4.55
CA LEU A 262 -5.11 19.24 -3.17
C LEU A 262 -4.84 17.74 -3.13
N THR A 263 -3.95 17.34 -2.24
CA THR A 263 -3.53 15.94 -2.05
C THR A 263 -2.70 15.33 -3.18
N MET A 264 -2.41 16.04 -4.27
CA MET A 264 -1.61 15.52 -5.39
C MET A 264 -0.15 15.19 -5.04
N LYS A 265 0.30 15.49 -3.83
CA LYS A 265 1.50 14.88 -3.24
C LYS A 265 1.39 13.35 -3.10
N SER A 266 0.17 12.81 -3.11
CA SER A 266 -0.09 11.37 -3.02
C SER A 266 0.12 10.63 -4.34
N ASP A 267 0.36 11.34 -5.42
CA ASP A 267 0.46 10.76 -6.76
C ASP A 267 1.75 9.94 -6.98
N LYS A 268 2.60 9.90 -5.97
CA LYS A 268 3.78 9.02 -5.85
C LYS A 268 3.51 7.71 -5.09
N SER A 269 2.24 7.43 -4.73
CA SER A 269 1.90 6.28 -3.86
C SER A 269 2.28 4.94 -4.48
N GLY A 270 2.19 4.79 -5.80
CA GLY A 270 2.64 3.58 -6.51
C GLY A 270 4.14 3.35 -6.34
N GLY A 271 4.96 4.39 -6.50
CA GLY A 271 6.40 4.33 -6.28
C GLY A 271 6.76 4.05 -4.82
N ALA A 272 6.08 4.70 -3.88
CA ALA A 272 6.27 4.45 -2.45
C ALA A 272 5.92 3.01 -2.07
N ALA A 273 4.83 2.47 -2.61
CA ALA A 273 4.44 1.07 -2.41
C ALA A 273 5.49 0.10 -3.00
N ALA A 274 5.99 0.37 -4.22
CA ALA A 274 7.03 -0.44 -4.85
C ALA A 274 8.33 -0.49 -4.03
N MET A 275 8.76 0.64 -3.44
CA MET A 275 9.90 0.69 -2.51
C MET A 275 9.63 -0.12 -1.23
N ALA A 276 8.44 0.03 -0.65
CA ALA A 276 8.04 -0.68 0.56
C ALA A 276 7.93 -2.19 0.36
N ILE A 277 7.52 -2.65 -0.83
CA ILE A 277 7.46 -4.07 -1.20
C ILE A 277 8.87 -4.67 -1.24
N ILE A 278 9.86 -4.00 -1.82
CA ILE A 278 11.26 -4.44 -1.81
C ILE A 278 11.77 -4.60 -0.37
N LYS A 279 11.54 -3.57 0.46
CA LYS A 279 11.92 -3.60 1.88
C LYS A 279 11.29 -4.81 2.58
N GLY A 280 9.98 -4.99 2.45
CA GLY A 280 9.27 -6.10 3.08
C GLY A 280 9.71 -7.47 2.56
N ALA A 281 9.96 -7.62 1.26
CA ALA A 281 10.44 -8.88 0.67
C ALA A 281 11.81 -9.28 1.22
N SER A 282 12.71 -8.30 1.39
CA SER A 282 14.04 -8.52 1.98
C SER A 282 13.95 -8.88 3.47
N GLU A 283 13.14 -8.16 4.26
CA GLU A 283 12.96 -8.45 5.69
C GLU A 283 12.32 -9.83 5.93
N LEU A 284 11.41 -10.26 5.05
CA LEU A 284 10.80 -11.59 5.08
C LEU A 284 11.73 -12.71 4.59
N ASN A 285 12.89 -12.36 4.01
CA ASN A 285 13.82 -13.31 3.38
C ASN A 285 13.11 -14.24 2.37
N LEU A 286 12.30 -13.66 1.47
CA LEU A 286 11.56 -14.43 0.48
C LEU A 286 12.51 -15.12 -0.51
N ASP A 287 12.13 -16.30 -0.98
CA ASP A 287 12.85 -17.05 -2.03
C ASP A 287 12.43 -16.61 -3.47
N ILE A 288 12.06 -15.34 -3.60
CA ILE A 288 11.64 -14.69 -4.85
C ILE A 288 12.59 -13.51 -5.14
N GLU A 289 13.11 -13.44 -6.36
CA GLU A 289 13.83 -12.26 -6.83
C GLU A 289 12.81 -11.15 -7.12
N VAL A 290 12.94 -10.01 -6.43
CA VAL A 290 11.99 -8.90 -6.54
C VAL A 290 12.70 -7.66 -7.04
N HIS A 291 12.15 -7.04 -8.09
CA HIS A 291 12.63 -5.77 -8.61
C HIS A 291 11.53 -4.71 -8.50
N SER A 292 11.93 -3.44 -8.37
CA SER A 292 11.04 -2.28 -8.48
C SER A 292 11.64 -1.26 -9.41
N ILE A 293 10.88 -0.88 -10.44
CA ILE A 293 11.20 0.22 -11.38
C ILE A 293 10.25 1.37 -11.07
N ILE A 294 10.79 2.55 -10.75
CA ILE A 294 9.98 3.70 -10.35
C ILE A 294 10.37 4.90 -11.20
N GLY A 295 9.40 5.43 -11.95
CA GLY A 295 9.55 6.69 -12.67
C GLY A 295 9.22 7.86 -11.76
N ALA A 296 10.23 8.49 -11.15
CA ALA A 296 10.05 9.62 -10.26
C ALA A 296 10.17 10.94 -11.03
N THR A 297 9.10 11.74 -11.03
CA THR A 297 9.03 13.03 -11.74
C THR A 297 7.95 13.92 -11.16
N GLU A 298 7.82 15.13 -11.70
CA GLU A 298 6.70 16.04 -11.47
C GLU A 298 6.03 16.39 -12.79
N ASN A 299 4.71 16.59 -12.77
CA ASN A 299 3.95 17.16 -13.88
C ASN A 299 3.61 18.62 -13.56
N MET A 300 4.32 19.55 -14.19
CA MET A 300 4.27 20.97 -13.84
C MET A 300 3.88 21.84 -15.03
N ILE A 301 3.57 23.10 -14.73
CA ILE A 301 3.28 24.15 -15.69
C ILE A 301 4.57 24.91 -15.97
N GLY A 302 4.86 25.18 -17.22
CA GLY A 302 6.04 25.97 -17.60
C GLY A 302 6.12 26.20 -19.09
N GLY A 303 7.04 27.05 -19.50
CA GLY A 303 7.23 27.39 -20.92
C GLY A 303 7.70 26.22 -21.79
N ASN A 304 8.26 25.19 -21.17
CA ASN A 304 8.72 23.98 -21.84
C ASN A 304 7.78 22.78 -21.67
N ALA A 305 6.57 22.97 -21.11
CA ALA A 305 5.60 21.90 -20.91
C ALA A 305 5.22 21.22 -22.24
N TYR A 306 4.99 19.90 -22.18
CA TYR A 306 4.34 19.21 -23.30
C TYR A 306 2.87 19.63 -23.39
N LYS A 307 2.28 19.48 -24.56
CA LYS A 307 0.99 20.09 -24.89
C LYS A 307 0.01 19.05 -25.42
N PRO A 308 -1.29 19.27 -25.23
CA PRO A 308 -2.29 18.62 -26.07
C PRO A 308 -1.94 18.80 -27.55
N ASP A 309 -2.18 17.77 -28.36
CA ASP A 309 -1.82 17.63 -29.77
C ASP A 309 -0.33 17.32 -30.04
N ASP A 310 0.54 17.27 -29.01
CA ASP A 310 1.87 16.67 -29.16
C ASP A 310 1.74 15.16 -29.48
N VAL A 311 2.66 14.63 -30.26
CA VAL A 311 2.84 13.17 -30.45
C VAL A 311 4.17 12.76 -29.83
N LEU A 312 4.11 11.82 -28.89
CA LEU A 312 5.27 11.27 -28.20
C LEU A 312 5.58 9.87 -28.73
N ILE A 313 6.85 9.51 -28.82
CA ILE A 313 7.26 8.15 -29.16
C ILE A 313 7.76 7.47 -27.87
N SER A 314 7.09 6.41 -27.46
CA SER A 314 7.50 5.65 -26.27
C SER A 314 8.75 4.81 -26.53
N ARG A 315 9.33 4.26 -25.46
CA ARG A 315 10.47 3.34 -25.54
C ARG A 315 10.17 2.08 -26.40
N GLU A 316 8.92 1.59 -26.41
CA GLU A 316 8.47 0.48 -27.29
C GLU A 316 8.30 0.91 -28.75
N GLY A 317 8.53 2.18 -29.09
CA GLY A 317 8.34 2.70 -30.44
C GLY A 317 6.87 3.02 -30.78
N VAL A 318 5.95 2.82 -29.86
CA VAL A 318 4.53 3.16 -30.02
C VAL A 318 4.35 4.66 -29.94
N SER A 319 3.69 5.26 -30.92
CA SER A 319 3.37 6.68 -30.96
C SER A 319 2.10 6.99 -30.13
N ILE A 320 2.16 8.08 -29.36
CA ILE A 320 1.11 8.46 -28.40
C ILE A 320 0.64 9.88 -28.72
N GLU A 321 -0.62 10.06 -29.10
CA GLU A 321 -1.26 11.36 -29.16
C GLU A 321 -1.57 11.85 -27.76
N VAL A 322 -1.06 13.03 -27.39
CA VAL A 322 -1.37 13.68 -26.13
C VAL A 322 -2.66 14.48 -26.29
N ARG A 323 -3.75 14.05 -25.66
CA ARG A 323 -5.01 14.79 -25.65
C ARG A 323 -5.28 15.47 -24.31
N ASN A 324 -4.61 15.01 -23.26
CA ASN A 324 -4.73 15.57 -21.92
C ASN A 324 -3.41 15.40 -21.18
N THR A 325 -2.80 16.49 -20.73
CA THR A 325 -1.54 16.43 -19.98
C THR A 325 -1.73 16.01 -18.51
N ASP A 326 -2.97 15.91 -18.02
CA ASP A 326 -3.34 15.33 -16.70
C ASP A 326 -3.49 13.79 -16.77
N ALA A 327 -3.11 13.20 -17.89
CA ALA A 327 -2.97 11.75 -18.06
C ALA A 327 -1.48 11.36 -18.20
N GLU A 328 -0.65 11.95 -17.38
CA GLU A 328 0.82 11.88 -17.36
C GLU A 328 1.35 10.58 -16.77
N GLY A 329 0.70 10.07 -15.72
CA GLY A 329 1.15 8.86 -15.00
C GLY A 329 1.27 7.67 -15.91
N ARG A 330 0.32 7.48 -16.83
CA ARG A 330 0.37 6.40 -17.81
C ARG A 330 1.47 6.58 -18.87
N LEU A 331 1.90 7.81 -19.16
CA LEU A 331 3.03 8.10 -20.05
C LEU A 331 4.34 7.67 -19.40
N VAL A 332 4.54 8.01 -18.13
CA VAL A 332 5.70 7.56 -17.34
C VAL A 332 5.71 6.04 -17.21
N LEU A 333 4.55 5.44 -16.90
CA LEU A 333 4.43 3.98 -16.75
C LEU A 333 4.68 3.24 -18.06
N ALA A 334 4.26 3.78 -19.22
CA ALA A 334 4.51 3.15 -20.51
C ALA A 334 6.00 2.85 -20.75
N ASP A 335 6.86 3.84 -20.49
CA ASP A 335 8.30 3.69 -20.64
C ASP A 335 8.91 2.82 -19.53
N CYS A 336 8.43 2.95 -18.28
CA CYS A 336 8.90 2.12 -17.17
C CYS A 336 8.51 0.64 -17.34
N LEU A 337 7.30 0.35 -17.81
CA LEU A 337 6.84 -1.01 -18.12
C LEU A 337 7.66 -1.64 -19.24
N SER A 338 7.98 -0.86 -20.28
CA SER A 338 8.87 -1.29 -21.35
C SER A 338 10.23 -1.76 -20.81
N LEU A 339 10.88 -0.94 -19.99
CA LEU A 339 12.17 -1.28 -19.37
C LEU A 339 12.06 -2.48 -18.42
N ALA A 340 10.98 -2.57 -17.65
CA ALA A 340 10.75 -3.66 -16.71
C ALA A 340 10.69 -5.03 -17.40
N GLN A 341 10.17 -5.10 -18.60
CA GLN A 341 10.09 -6.34 -19.40
C GLN A 341 11.46 -6.85 -19.85
N ASP A 342 12.46 -5.98 -19.99
CA ASP A 342 13.85 -6.40 -20.30
C ASP A 342 14.49 -7.20 -19.17
N LEU A 343 13.97 -7.09 -17.94
CA LEU A 343 14.39 -7.93 -16.82
C LEU A 343 13.87 -9.37 -16.91
N LYS A 344 13.01 -9.67 -17.91
CA LYS A 344 12.40 -10.99 -18.15
C LYS A 344 11.67 -11.51 -16.90
N PRO A 345 10.65 -10.81 -16.43
CA PRO A 345 9.89 -11.22 -15.25
C PRO A 345 9.04 -12.47 -15.51
N ASP A 346 8.87 -13.30 -14.50
CA ASP A 346 7.83 -14.33 -14.45
C ASP A 346 6.46 -13.73 -14.11
N LEU A 347 6.46 -12.57 -13.43
CA LEU A 347 5.29 -11.79 -13.10
C LEU A 347 5.66 -10.30 -13.10
N LEU A 348 4.84 -9.49 -13.76
CA LEU A 348 4.95 -8.04 -13.84
C LEU A 348 3.71 -7.41 -13.18
N ILE A 349 3.91 -6.50 -12.23
CA ILE A 349 2.80 -5.79 -11.57
C ILE A 349 3.11 -4.30 -11.54
N ASP A 350 2.20 -3.46 -12.01
CA ASP A 350 2.34 -2.03 -11.79
C ASP A 350 1.31 -1.50 -10.78
N LEU A 351 1.72 -0.47 -10.04
CA LEU A 351 0.90 0.21 -9.04
C LEU A 351 0.87 1.71 -9.34
N ALA A 352 -0.32 2.26 -9.44
CA ALA A 352 -0.47 3.68 -9.72
C ALA A 352 -1.74 4.27 -9.10
N THR A 353 -1.65 5.50 -8.63
CA THR A 353 -2.78 6.41 -8.43
C THR A 353 -3.16 6.95 -9.80
N LEU A 354 -3.82 6.08 -10.62
CA LEU A 354 -3.89 6.35 -12.04
C LEU A 354 -5.11 7.16 -12.45
N THR A 355 -6.29 6.85 -11.89
CA THR A 355 -7.51 7.47 -12.40
C THR A 355 -8.49 7.92 -11.32
N GLY A 356 -9.00 9.16 -11.46
CA GLY A 356 -10.19 9.59 -10.72
C GLY A 356 -11.44 8.74 -11.07
N ALA A 357 -11.47 8.14 -12.26
CA ALA A 357 -12.54 7.23 -12.66
C ALA A 357 -12.60 5.97 -11.80
N CYS A 358 -11.46 5.45 -11.34
CA CYS A 358 -11.40 4.36 -10.38
C CYS A 358 -12.02 4.77 -9.03
N VAL A 359 -11.69 5.97 -8.54
CA VAL A 359 -12.28 6.51 -7.31
C VAL A 359 -13.79 6.67 -7.42
N VAL A 360 -14.27 7.23 -8.54
CA VAL A 360 -15.73 7.40 -8.78
C VAL A 360 -16.44 6.06 -8.87
N GLY A 361 -15.83 5.05 -9.49
CA GLY A 361 -16.46 3.75 -9.70
C GLY A 361 -16.42 2.81 -8.49
N LEU A 362 -15.33 2.87 -7.69
CA LEU A 362 -15.06 1.90 -6.61
C LEU A 362 -15.06 2.54 -5.21
N GLY A 363 -15.11 3.88 -5.13
CA GLY A 363 -14.96 4.61 -3.88
C GLY A 363 -13.50 4.78 -3.44
N GLU A 364 -13.32 5.39 -2.27
CA GLU A 364 -12.01 5.78 -1.71
C GLU A 364 -11.26 4.62 -1.01
N TYR A 365 -11.83 3.42 -0.95
CA TYR A 365 -11.29 2.34 -0.11
C TYR A 365 -10.89 1.09 -0.90
N THR A 366 -11.17 1.06 -2.20
CA THR A 366 -11.02 -0.15 -3.02
C THR A 366 -10.12 0.11 -4.22
N SER A 367 -9.09 -0.71 -4.39
CA SER A 367 -8.23 -0.72 -5.57
C SER A 367 -8.87 -1.52 -6.72
N ALA A 368 -8.53 -1.17 -7.97
CA ALA A 368 -8.87 -2.00 -9.11
C ALA A 368 -7.70 -2.92 -9.50
N ILE A 369 -8.02 -4.17 -9.85
CA ILE A 369 -7.12 -5.16 -10.43
C ILE A 369 -7.50 -5.33 -11.88
N MET A 370 -6.57 -5.11 -12.80
CA MET A 370 -6.75 -5.30 -14.25
C MET A 370 -5.63 -6.13 -14.84
N GLY A 371 -5.87 -6.77 -15.97
CA GLY A 371 -4.89 -7.60 -16.68
C GLY A 371 -5.56 -8.43 -17.75
N ASN A 372 -4.80 -9.31 -18.43
CA ASN A 372 -5.30 -10.15 -19.51
C ASN A 372 -5.61 -11.59 -19.07
N ASN A 373 -5.11 -12.02 -17.91
CA ASN A 373 -5.24 -13.39 -17.40
C ASN A 373 -6.20 -13.40 -16.20
N GLU A 374 -7.39 -13.96 -16.39
CA GLU A 374 -8.44 -14.04 -15.36
C GLU A 374 -8.03 -14.90 -14.16
N ASP A 375 -7.29 -15.98 -14.38
CA ASP A 375 -6.83 -16.83 -13.27
C ASP A 375 -5.84 -16.09 -12.38
N LEU A 376 -4.90 -15.35 -12.99
CA LEU A 376 -3.95 -14.50 -12.27
C LEU A 376 -4.67 -13.39 -11.47
N GLN A 377 -5.67 -12.72 -12.08
CA GLN A 377 -6.48 -11.71 -11.42
C GLN A 377 -7.25 -12.30 -10.23
N ASN A 378 -7.86 -13.47 -10.42
CA ASN A 378 -8.63 -14.16 -9.38
C ASN A 378 -7.75 -14.64 -8.22
N ASP A 379 -6.55 -15.17 -8.50
CA ASP A 379 -5.60 -15.57 -7.47
C ASP A 379 -5.14 -14.37 -6.65
N PHE A 380 -4.79 -13.26 -7.32
CA PHE A 380 -4.41 -12.02 -6.64
C PHE A 380 -5.55 -11.46 -5.78
N PHE A 381 -6.77 -11.43 -6.32
CA PHE A 381 -7.96 -10.96 -5.61
C PHE A 381 -8.27 -11.79 -4.35
N LYS A 382 -8.16 -13.13 -4.42
CA LYS A 382 -8.37 -14.01 -3.25
C LYS A 382 -7.37 -13.72 -2.14
N VAL A 383 -6.12 -13.40 -2.49
CA VAL A 383 -5.07 -13.06 -1.53
C VAL A 383 -5.29 -11.67 -0.95
N SER A 384 -5.65 -10.68 -1.78
CA SER A 384 -5.88 -9.31 -1.32
C SER A 384 -6.95 -9.23 -0.23
N LYS A 385 -8.04 -10.01 -0.32
CA LYS A 385 -9.10 -10.08 0.70
C LYS A 385 -8.59 -10.41 2.11
N LYS A 386 -7.51 -11.17 2.23
CA LYS A 386 -6.93 -11.56 3.53
C LYS A 386 -5.95 -10.52 4.07
N SER A 387 -5.40 -9.71 3.18
CA SER A 387 -4.38 -8.71 3.52
C SER A 387 -4.94 -7.48 4.25
N GLY A 388 -6.24 -7.19 4.05
CA GLY A 388 -6.89 -5.96 4.49
C GLY A 388 -6.81 -4.81 3.49
N ASP A 389 -6.10 -4.96 2.36
CA ASP A 389 -6.19 -4.04 1.23
C ASP A 389 -7.36 -4.49 0.35
N LEU A 390 -8.44 -3.71 0.37
CA LEU A 390 -9.62 -4.02 -0.42
C LEU A 390 -9.33 -3.82 -1.91
N ALA A 391 -9.73 -4.79 -2.73
CA ALA A 391 -9.58 -4.71 -4.18
C ALA A 391 -10.75 -5.39 -4.90
N THR A 392 -10.96 -5.05 -6.16
CA THR A 392 -11.91 -5.71 -7.06
C THR A 392 -11.33 -5.81 -8.46
N ILE A 393 -11.83 -6.75 -9.25
CA ILE A 393 -11.39 -6.95 -10.63
C ILE A 393 -12.23 -6.08 -11.56
N LEU A 394 -11.55 -5.34 -12.46
CA LEU A 394 -12.14 -4.67 -13.61
C LEU A 394 -11.63 -5.35 -14.88
N HIS A 395 -12.50 -6.04 -15.59
CA HIS A 395 -12.13 -6.76 -16.81
C HIS A 395 -11.94 -5.82 -18.00
N PHE A 396 -10.95 -6.11 -18.84
CA PHE A 396 -10.78 -5.42 -20.10
C PHE A 396 -11.94 -5.72 -21.06
N ASN A 397 -12.49 -4.64 -21.64
CA ASN A 397 -13.57 -4.73 -22.62
C ASN A 397 -13.03 -4.31 -24.00
N PRO A 398 -13.09 -5.19 -25.01
CA PRO A 398 -12.56 -4.87 -26.36
C PRO A 398 -13.19 -3.62 -26.98
N HIS A 399 -14.47 -3.33 -26.70
CA HIS A 399 -15.13 -2.14 -27.21
C HIS A 399 -14.56 -0.84 -26.62
N LEU A 400 -14.05 -0.88 -25.37
CA LEU A 400 -13.40 0.28 -24.76
C LEU A 400 -12.01 0.56 -25.37
N LYS A 401 -11.36 -0.44 -25.96
CA LYS A 401 -10.10 -0.27 -26.68
C LYS A 401 -10.24 0.67 -27.90
N GLU A 402 -11.40 0.66 -28.53
CA GLU A 402 -11.67 1.57 -29.67
C GLU A 402 -11.64 3.05 -29.24
N LEU A 403 -11.95 3.34 -27.97
CA LEU A 403 -12.02 4.71 -27.47
C LEU A 403 -10.65 5.37 -27.25
N ILE A 404 -9.57 4.59 -27.24
CA ILE A 404 -8.20 5.10 -27.12
C ILE A 404 -7.43 5.10 -28.45
N LYS A 405 -8.09 4.82 -29.57
CA LYS A 405 -7.51 4.97 -30.91
C LYS A 405 -7.24 6.45 -31.22
N SER A 406 -6.18 6.71 -31.92
CA SER A 406 -5.84 8.04 -32.47
C SER A 406 -5.99 8.03 -33.98
N ASN A 407 -6.21 9.21 -34.56
CA ASN A 407 -6.19 9.42 -36.00
C ASN A 407 -4.79 9.80 -36.53
N ILE A 408 -3.85 10.16 -35.63
CA ILE A 408 -2.53 10.69 -35.99
C ILE A 408 -1.38 9.92 -35.34
N ALA A 409 -1.69 9.00 -34.41
CA ALA A 409 -0.73 8.16 -33.69
C ALA A 409 -1.29 6.75 -33.52
N ASP A 410 -0.52 5.84 -32.95
CA ASP A 410 -0.97 4.45 -32.67
C ASP A 410 -2.03 4.42 -31.57
N VAL A 411 -1.88 5.28 -30.55
CA VAL A 411 -2.78 5.34 -29.39
C VAL A 411 -2.91 6.77 -28.87
N SER A 412 -4.06 7.08 -28.26
CA SER A 412 -4.28 8.34 -27.54
C SER A 412 -4.07 8.12 -26.04
N ASN A 413 -3.46 9.09 -25.35
CA ASN A 413 -3.24 8.98 -23.89
C ASN A 413 -4.54 9.10 -23.06
N THR A 414 -5.64 9.53 -23.68
CA THR A 414 -6.96 9.52 -23.04
C THR A 414 -8.03 8.98 -23.99
N SER A 415 -9.10 8.47 -23.39
CA SER A 415 -10.29 8.03 -24.11
C SER A 415 -11.06 9.20 -24.70
N SER A 416 -11.72 8.99 -25.84
CA SER A 416 -12.67 9.92 -26.43
C SER A 416 -13.98 10.07 -25.61
N SER A 417 -14.18 9.22 -24.60
CA SER A 417 -15.31 9.24 -23.66
C SER A 417 -14.81 9.21 -22.22
N ARG A 418 -15.50 9.89 -21.31
CA ARG A 418 -15.21 9.81 -19.86
C ARG A 418 -15.64 8.49 -19.22
N TYR A 419 -16.49 7.71 -19.89
CA TYR A 419 -17.00 6.44 -19.33
C TYR A 419 -15.98 5.32 -19.45
N GLY A 420 -15.91 4.47 -18.43
CA GLY A 420 -14.95 3.39 -18.38
C GLY A 420 -13.49 3.84 -18.24
N GLY A 421 -13.25 5.04 -17.69
CA GLY A 421 -11.94 5.69 -17.65
C GLY A 421 -10.84 4.86 -16.97
N ALA A 422 -11.15 4.10 -15.93
CA ALA A 422 -10.18 3.20 -15.30
C ALA A 422 -9.75 2.07 -16.25
N ILE A 423 -10.72 1.44 -16.93
CA ILE A 423 -10.44 0.35 -17.86
C ILE A 423 -9.69 0.85 -19.09
N THR A 424 -10.06 2.03 -19.64
CA THR A 424 -9.35 2.60 -20.79
C THR A 424 -7.91 3.01 -20.46
N ALA A 425 -7.64 3.42 -19.20
CA ALA A 425 -6.28 3.66 -18.73
C ALA A 425 -5.46 2.36 -18.64
N GLY A 426 -6.04 1.30 -18.11
CA GLY A 426 -5.42 -0.03 -18.12
C GLY A 426 -5.18 -0.55 -19.54
N LEU A 427 -6.15 -0.37 -20.46
CA LEU A 427 -6.00 -0.74 -21.89
C LEU A 427 -4.90 0.08 -22.61
N PHE A 428 -4.73 1.36 -22.23
CA PHE A 428 -3.60 2.16 -22.71
C PHE A 428 -2.29 1.51 -22.27
N LEU A 429 -2.11 1.19 -20.98
CA LEU A 429 -0.90 0.52 -20.48
C LEU A 429 -0.66 -0.84 -21.17
N ASN A 430 -1.73 -1.60 -21.42
CA ASN A 430 -1.68 -2.86 -22.14
C ASN A 430 -1.08 -2.75 -23.55
N SER A 431 -1.10 -1.57 -24.18
CA SER A 431 -0.49 -1.33 -25.48
C SER A 431 1.04 -1.35 -25.44
N PHE A 432 1.65 -1.24 -24.26
CA PHE A 432 3.10 -1.26 -24.01
C PHE A 432 3.58 -2.57 -23.39
N ILE A 433 2.67 -3.52 -23.19
CA ILE A 433 3.01 -4.87 -22.72
C ILE A 433 3.24 -5.75 -23.95
N ARG A 434 4.45 -6.32 -24.03
CA ARG A 434 4.83 -7.26 -25.08
C ARG A 434 4.01 -8.53 -24.97
N GLU A 435 3.76 -9.20 -26.08
CA GLU A 435 2.84 -10.33 -26.17
C GLU A 435 3.18 -11.45 -25.16
N GLU A 436 4.48 -11.76 -24.98
CA GLU A 436 4.95 -12.78 -24.05
C GLU A 436 4.74 -12.47 -22.57
N TYR A 437 4.39 -11.22 -22.21
CA TYR A 437 4.13 -10.78 -20.84
C TYR A 437 2.66 -10.47 -20.56
N LYS A 438 1.78 -10.45 -21.56
CA LYS A 438 0.36 -10.09 -21.35
C LYS A 438 -0.33 -10.95 -20.30
N ASP A 439 -0.12 -12.26 -20.36
CA ASP A 439 -0.70 -13.20 -19.39
C ASP A 439 0.01 -13.20 -18.03
N LYS A 440 1.11 -12.46 -17.91
CA LYS A 440 1.93 -12.33 -16.69
C LYS A 440 1.87 -10.93 -16.10
N TRP A 441 0.99 -10.08 -16.56
CA TRP A 441 0.89 -8.69 -16.13
C TRP A 441 -0.40 -8.39 -15.39
N LEU A 442 -0.28 -7.62 -14.28
CA LEU A 442 -1.38 -7.01 -13.55
C LEU A 442 -1.14 -5.51 -13.41
N HIS A 443 -2.17 -4.73 -13.66
CA HIS A 443 -2.25 -3.32 -13.30
C HIS A 443 -3.11 -3.14 -12.04
N LEU A 444 -2.58 -2.42 -11.05
CA LEU A 444 -3.27 -2.07 -9.81
C LEU A 444 -3.50 -0.56 -9.78
N ASP A 445 -4.75 -0.15 -10.04
CA ASP A 445 -5.15 1.25 -9.84
C ASP A 445 -5.52 1.45 -8.36
N ILE A 446 -4.61 2.09 -7.63
CA ILE A 446 -4.72 2.34 -6.18
C ILE A 446 -5.19 3.78 -5.87
N ALA A 447 -5.72 4.51 -6.85
CA ALA A 447 -6.08 5.92 -6.68
C ALA A 447 -7.07 6.15 -5.52
N GLY A 448 -8.06 5.27 -5.36
CA GLY A 448 -9.04 5.40 -4.28
C GLY A 448 -8.43 5.30 -2.88
N PRO A 449 -7.79 4.19 -2.53
CA PRO A 449 -7.32 3.97 -1.16
C PRO A 449 -5.98 4.61 -0.82
N ALA A 450 -5.25 5.20 -1.77
CA ALA A 450 -3.90 5.70 -1.55
C ALA A 450 -3.82 6.81 -0.50
N TYR A 451 -4.81 7.73 -0.50
CA TYR A 451 -4.83 8.88 0.39
C TYR A 451 -6.25 9.14 0.90
N LEU A 452 -6.40 9.25 2.21
CA LEU A 452 -7.68 9.38 2.89
C LEU A 452 -7.84 10.80 3.44
N GLU A 453 -8.84 11.54 2.98
CA GLU A 453 -9.19 12.86 3.50
C GLU A 453 -9.95 12.79 4.82
N LYS A 454 -10.43 11.61 5.20
CA LYS A 454 -11.06 11.33 6.50
C LYS A 454 -10.52 10.02 7.05
N ALA A 455 -10.33 9.95 8.35
CA ALA A 455 -9.96 8.70 9.01
C ALA A 455 -11.04 7.63 8.76
N TRP A 456 -10.61 6.42 8.42
CA TRP A 456 -11.49 5.29 8.14
C TRP A 456 -10.94 4.00 8.75
N GLY A 457 -11.79 3.26 9.45
CA GLY A 457 -11.38 2.03 10.12
C GLY A 457 -10.17 2.26 11.04
N TYR A 458 -9.09 1.56 10.76
CA TYR A 458 -7.83 1.76 11.48
C TYR A 458 -6.91 2.82 10.83
N HIS A 459 -7.17 3.24 9.62
CA HIS A 459 -6.37 4.26 8.93
C HIS A 459 -6.64 5.66 9.50
N SER A 460 -5.58 6.44 9.68
CA SER A 460 -5.65 7.86 9.99
C SER A 460 -5.85 8.69 8.72
N PHE A 461 -6.09 9.99 8.86
CA PHE A 461 -5.99 10.95 7.75
C PHE A 461 -4.63 10.83 7.06
N GLY A 462 -4.61 10.92 5.74
CA GLY A 462 -3.41 10.87 4.92
C GLY A 462 -3.21 9.52 4.22
N ALA A 463 -1.97 9.18 3.96
CA ALA A 463 -1.60 7.98 3.25
C ALA A 463 -1.96 6.69 4.00
N SER A 464 -2.47 5.71 3.27
CA SER A 464 -2.89 4.42 3.82
C SER A 464 -1.83 3.31 3.70
N GLY A 465 -0.86 3.46 2.77
CA GLY A 465 0.04 2.40 2.35
C GLY A 465 -0.62 1.38 1.42
N ALA A 466 -1.64 1.82 0.66
CA ALA A 466 -2.35 0.96 -0.31
C ALA A 466 -1.40 0.23 -1.26
N GLY A 467 -1.71 -1.01 -1.56
CA GLY A 467 -0.91 -1.88 -2.43
C GLY A 467 0.18 -2.67 -1.71
N VAL A 468 0.72 -2.18 -0.60
CA VAL A 468 1.85 -2.83 0.09
C VAL A 468 1.46 -4.19 0.66
N ARG A 469 0.38 -4.24 1.45
CA ARG A 469 -0.04 -5.49 2.12
C ARG A 469 -0.50 -6.54 1.14
N MET A 470 -1.28 -6.17 0.11
CA MET A 470 -1.77 -7.13 -0.88
C MET A 470 -0.62 -7.72 -1.69
N CYS A 471 0.37 -6.90 -2.09
CA CYS A 471 1.53 -7.38 -2.85
C CYS A 471 2.47 -8.26 -2.00
N LEU A 472 2.79 -7.87 -0.76
CA LEU A 472 3.58 -8.71 0.14
C LEU A 472 2.87 -10.04 0.47
N SER A 473 1.53 -10.00 0.67
CA SER A 473 0.73 -11.22 0.86
C SER A 473 0.78 -12.11 -0.39
N TYR A 474 0.77 -11.51 -1.58
CA TYR A 474 0.84 -12.26 -2.83
C TYR A 474 2.23 -12.88 -3.04
N LEU A 475 3.30 -12.16 -2.75
CA LEU A 475 4.65 -12.72 -2.76
C LEU A 475 4.80 -13.91 -1.80
N LEU A 476 4.26 -13.81 -0.58
CA LEU A 476 4.22 -14.95 0.37
C LEU A 476 3.39 -16.14 -0.17
N TYR A 477 2.28 -15.87 -0.85
CA TYR A 477 1.47 -16.91 -1.49
C TYR A 477 2.26 -17.61 -2.60
N LEU A 478 2.93 -16.86 -3.48
CA LEU A 478 3.75 -17.40 -4.58
C LEU A 478 4.92 -18.24 -4.04
N SER A 479 5.62 -17.77 -3.02
CA SER A 479 6.73 -18.49 -2.36
C SER A 479 6.28 -19.86 -1.81
N ARG A 480 5.02 -19.97 -1.35
CA ARG A 480 4.46 -21.23 -0.83
C ARG A 480 3.85 -22.14 -1.89
N LYS A 481 3.29 -21.57 -2.97
CA LYS A 481 2.63 -22.33 -4.05
C LYS A 481 3.62 -23.20 -4.81
N GLN A 482 4.91 -22.88 -4.79
CA GLN A 482 5.98 -23.59 -5.47
C GLN A 482 6.70 -24.64 -4.58
N LYS A 483 6.22 -24.85 -3.37
CA LYS A 483 6.63 -25.97 -2.49
C LYS A 483 5.70 -27.16 -2.71
#